data_e098601f4b8e016c3c96b74c54a4f982
#
_entry.id   e098601f4b8e016c3c96b74c54a4f982
#
_cell.length_a   1.000
_cell.length_b   1.000
_cell.length_c   1.000
_cell.angle_alpha   90.00
_cell.angle_beta   90.00
_cell.angle_gamma   90.00
#
_symmetry.space_group_name_H-M   'P 1'
#
loop_
_entity.id
_entity.type
_entity.pdbx_description
1 polymer ?
#
loop_
_entity_poly.entity_id
_entity_poly.type
_entity_poly.pdbx_seq_one_letter_code
_entity_poly.pdbx_strand_id
1 'polypeptide(L)'
;MPKLLKRIPRVLVIQETSVQPGRDKLQGIFNYAHLYGPWHLHLIHGRSGEQRPTSSTHWKEYDGIIAGQMMLDLADTLKRTHTPTVLIDPLDDALKPGSPFSRLSCTLDDSESVGRAGANYFLQRGYKHFAYVGDSLNRNWSVYRGESFKRLVCETGFDCCLYPAVDSDTDWENDDKQLGDWLKALPKPIAILAAMDSRAHQVIEVCSEIGLRVPQDVAVLGVDNDELLCNGSIPTLSSIRRDTEACGFMAAQMLDRLMRKETRKREILRYGVRDIVTRDSTQPEAVSTDPIVQKAREFIRINAGIGIGVPDIVRHLNVSRRLAEMRFRSVCGHSLLDEIQQTRLERVERLLKETDLPLTEICTRCGYETDVHLRRIFKRRFGCSMREYRKVQNR
;
A
#
# COMPACT_ATOMS: atom_id res chain seq x y z
N MET A 1 5.77 41.81 -8.38
CA MET A 1 4.40 41.46 -7.94
C MET A 1 3.91 40.28 -8.74
N PRO A 2 3.31 39.25 -8.12
CA PRO A 2 2.74 38.12 -8.86
C PRO A 2 1.66 38.61 -9.81
N LYS A 3 1.67 38.07 -11.03
CA LYS A 3 0.74 38.50 -12.07
C LYS A 3 -0.65 37.95 -11.78
N LEU A 4 -1.64 38.82 -11.56
CA LEU A 4 -3.03 38.40 -11.39
C LEU A 4 -3.53 37.64 -12.61
N LEU A 5 -4.12 36.48 -12.40
CA LEU A 5 -4.75 35.68 -13.44
C LEU A 5 -6.06 36.37 -13.86
N LYS A 6 -6.27 36.57 -15.16
CA LYS A 6 -7.44 37.29 -15.69
C LYS A 6 -8.72 36.40 -15.74
N ARG A 7 -8.58 35.08 -15.62
CA ARG A 7 -9.65 34.09 -15.63
C ARG A 7 -9.22 32.86 -14.82
N ILE A 8 -10.18 31.99 -14.51
CA ILE A 8 -9.89 30.70 -13.87
C ILE A 8 -9.00 29.85 -14.82
N PRO A 9 -7.81 29.42 -14.37
CA PRO A 9 -6.93 28.59 -15.19
C PRO A 9 -7.56 27.24 -15.54
N ARG A 10 -7.35 26.80 -16.79
CA ARG A 10 -7.68 25.46 -17.26
C ARG A 10 -6.42 24.60 -17.18
N VAL A 11 -6.43 23.60 -16.33
CA VAL A 11 -5.29 22.70 -16.11
C VAL A 11 -5.63 21.30 -16.57
N LEU A 12 -4.79 20.75 -17.44
CA LEU A 12 -4.88 19.36 -17.88
C LEU A 12 -4.07 18.49 -16.91
N VAL A 13 -4.69 17.47 -16.36
CA VAL A 13 -4.05 16.47 -15.49
C VAL A 13 -4.13 15.11 -16.18
N ILE A 14 -2.98 14.49 -16.44
CA ILE A 14 -2.86 13.17 -17.03
C ILE A 14 -2.22 12.27 -16.02
N GLN A 15 -3.01 11.41 -15.35
CA GLN A 15 -2.56 10.58 -14.24
C GLN A 15 -3.24 9.23 -14.26
N GLU A 16 -2.44 8.17 -14.15
CA GLU A 16 -2.95 6.81 -13.91
C GLU A 16 -3.63 6.74 -12.53
N THR A 17 -4.86 6.26 -12.49
CA THR A 17 -5.67 6.19 -11.25
C THR A 17 -6.14 4.79 -10.89
N SER A 18 -5.72 3.77 -11.63
CA SER A 18 -6.06 2.37 -11.34
C SER A 18 -5.41 1.86 -10.06
N VAL A 19 -4.27 2.46 -9.66
CA VAL A 19 -3.51 2.12 -8.46
C VAL A 19 -3.57 3.23 -7.41
N GLN A 20 -3.44 2.88 -6.13
CA GLN A 20 -3.54 3.83 -5.01
C GLN A 20 -2.59 5.03 -5.14
N PRO A 21 -1.28 4.86 -5.46
CA PRO A 21 -0.39 6.01 -5.60
C PRO A 21 -0.84 7.05 -6.62
N GLY A 22 -1.51 6.60 -7.67
CA GLY A 22 -2.07 7.50 -8.68
C GLY A 22 -3.24 8.32 -8.18
N ARG A 23 -4.13 7.70 -7.41
CA ARG A 23 -5.27 8.37 -6.75
C ARG A 23 -4.81 9.39 -5.71
N ASP A 24 -3.81 9.03 -4.90
CA ASP A 24 -3.23 9.93 -3.88
C ASP A 24 -2.60 11.17 -4.52
N LYS A 25 -1.83 11.00 -5.61
CA LYS A 25 -1.26 12.12 -6.36
C LYS A 25 -2.34 13.05 -6.88
N LEU A 26 -3.42 12.49 -7.42
CA LEU A 26 -4.57 13.27 -7.89
C LEU A 26 -5.24 14.00 -6.72
N GLN A 27 -5.39 13.36 -5.56
CA GLN A 27 -5.90 14.00 -4.35
C GLN A 27 -5.04 15.21 -3.93
N GLY A 28 -3.72 15.07 -3.97
CA GLY A 28 -2.79 16.17 -3.68
C GLY A 28 -2.96 17.35 -4.63
N ILE A 29 -3.17 17.08 -5.94
CA ILE A 29 -3.46 18.12 -6.94
C ILE A 29 -4.79 18.83 -6.63
N PHE A 30 -5.84 18.07 -6.31
CA PHE A 30 -7.13 18.64 -5.92
C PHE A 30 -7.03 19.49 -4.66
N ASN A 31 -6.32 19.02 -3.65
CA ASN A 31 -6.11 19.74 -2.40
C ASN A 31 -5.42 21.10 -2.66
N TYR A 32 -4.40 21.13 -3.52
CA TYR A 32 -3.77 22.38 -3.92
C TYR A 32 -4.75 23.31 -4.63
N ALA A 33 -5.48 22.80 -5.62
CA ALA A 33 -6.45 23.59 -6.39
C ALA A 33 -7.58 24.17 -5.51
N HIS A 34 -8.01 23.44 -4.48
CA HIS A 34 -9.01 23.93 -3.52
C HIS A 34 -8.46 25.02 -2.61
N LEU A 35 -7.19 24.90 -2.16
CA LEU A 35 -6.59 25.85 -1.21
C LEU A 35 -6.10 27.13 -1.90
N TYR A 36 -5.57 27.05 -3.12
CA TYR A 36 -4.85 28.12 -3.81
C TYR A 36 -5.43 28.50 -5.16
N GLY A 37 -6.44 27.72 -5.65
CA GLY A 37 -7.15 27.99 -6.90
C GLY A 37 -8.12 29.17 -6.83
N PRO A 38 -9.23 29.14 -7.59
CA PRO A 38 -9.79 27.96 -8.30
C PRO A 38 -9.10 27.59 -9.61
N TRP A 39 -9.14 26.32 -9.99
CA TRP A 39 -8.74 25.79 -11.29
C TRP A 39 -9.88 25.00 -11.94
N HIS A 40 -9.98 25.07 -13.25
CA HIS A 40 -10.77 24.11 -14.04
C HIS A 40 -9.87 22.94 -14.40
N LEU A 41 -10.02 21.82 -13.66
CA LEU A 41 -9.24 20.60 -13.88
C LEU A 41 -9.90 19.73 -14.94
N HIS A 42 -9.19 19.46 -16.02
CA HIS A 42 -9.55 18.45 -17.01
C HIS A 42 -8.69 17.22 -16.75
N LEU A 43 -9.33 16.12 -16.38
CA LEU A 43 -8.67 14.90 -16.00
C LEU A 43 -8.70 13.86 -17.13
N ILE A 44 -7.52 13.39 -17.53
CA ILE A 44 -7.36 12.19 -18.35
C ILE A 44 -6.83 11.12 -17.44
N HIS A 45 -7.65 10.09 -17.22
CA HIS A 45 -7.34 8.95 -16.35
C HIS A 45 -7.57 7.65 -17.14
N GLY A 46 -6.84 6.60 -16.77
CA GLY A 46 -7.01 5.29 -17.37
C GLY A 46 -5.70 4.66 -17.84
N ARG A 47 -5.74 3.35 -17.99
CA ARG A 47 -4.64 2.56 -18.54
C ARG A 47 -4.42 2.92 -20.01
N SER A 48 -3.19 2.77 -20.44
CA SER A 48 -2.77 2.92 -21.84
C SER A 48 -3.80 2.32 -22.80
N GLY A 49 -4.51 3.19 -23.55
CA GLY A 49 -5.39 2.76 -24.65
C GLY A 49 -6.71 3.52 -24.79
N GLU A 50 -7.38 3.92 -23.70
CA GLU A 50 -8.78 4.36 -23.82
C GLU A 50 -8.99 5.87 -23.95
N GLN A 51 -8.15 6.70 -23.37
CA GLN A 51 -8.24 8.16 -23.48
C GLN A 51 -6.83 8.77 -23.54
N ARG A 52 -6.08 8.50 -24.58
CA ARG A 52 -4.79 9.17 -24.77
C ARG A 52 -4.99 10.53 -25.41
N PRO A 53 -4.31 11.59 -24.90
CA PRO A 53 -4.21 12.81 -25.64
C PRO A 53 -3.55 12.49 -26.99
N THR A 54 -4.17 12.93 -28.08
CA THR A 54 -3.70 12.73 -29.43
C THR A 54 -3.09 14.00 -30.00
N SER A 55 -2.52 13.94 -31.19
CA SER A 55 -2.09 15.12 -31.93
C SER A 55 -3.23 16.13 -32.21
N SER A 56 -4.48 15.68 -32.16
CA SER A 56 -5.68 16.54 -32.30
C SER A 56 -6.10 17.20 -30.98
N THR A 57 -5.50 16.87 -29.84
CA THR A 57 -5.79 17.55 -28.56
C THR A 57 -5.44 19.02 -28.66
N HIS A 58 -6.38 19.89 -28.29
CA HIS A 58 -6.19 21.33 -28.35
C HIS A 58 -5.37 21.85 -27.15
N TRP A 59 -4.09 21.49 -27.10
CA TRP A 59 -3.17 21.81 -26.01
C TRP A 59 -3.10 23.30 -25.66
N LYS A 60 -3.28 24.17 -26.63
CA LYS A 60 -3.27 25.63 -26.46
C LYS A 60 -4.43 26.16 -25.63
N GLU A 61 -5.45 25.36 -25.40
CA GLU A 61 -6.60 25.73 -24.56
C GLU A 61 -6.31 25.59 -23.05
N TYR A 62 -5.22 24.95 -22.69
CA TYR A 62 -4.81 24.78 -21.29
C TYR A 62 -3.75 25.80 -20.91
N ASP A 63 -3.89 26.35 -19.70
CA ASP A 63 -2.92 27.27 -19.11
C ASP A 63 -1.75 26.50 -18.45
N GLY A 64 -1.96 25.23 -18.11
CA GLY A 64 -0.95 24.35 -17.52
C GLY A 64 -1.25 22.87 -17.70
N ILE A 65 -0.21 22.04 -17.58
CA ILE A 65 -0.28 20.58 -17.71
C ILE A 65 0.45 19.92 -16.55
N ILE A 66 -0.18 18.95 -15.91
CA ILE A 66 0.49 18.00 -14.98
C ILE A 66 0.40 16.62 -15.61
N ALA A 67 1.54 15.93 -15.73
CA ALA A 67 1.59 14.68 -16.47
C ALA A 67 2.41 13.60 -15.76
N GLY A 68 1.78 12.44 -15.50
CA GLY A 68 2.43 11.22 -15.03
C GLY A 68 3.18 10.46 -16.12
N GLN A 69 3.69 9.29 -15.79
CA GLN A 69 4.55 8.43 -16.64
C GLN A 69 4.00 8.13 -18.05
N MET A 70 2.69 8.22 -18.24
CA MET A 70 2.02 7.84 -19.51
C MET A 70 2.31 8.78 -20.69
N MET A 71 3.12 9.83 -20.49
CA MET A 71 3.31 10.91 -21.47
C MET A 71 4.47 10.72 -22.44
N LEU A 72 5.26 9.66 -22.34
CA LEU A 72 6.42 9.48 -23.23
C LEU A 72 6.04 9.50 -24.73
N ASP A 73 4.84 8.98 -25.05
CA ASP A 73 4.34 8.96 -26.43
C ASP A 73 3.95 10.34 -26.98
N LEU A 74 3.90 11.37 -26.13
CA LEU A 74 3.47 12.73 -26.48
C LEU A 74 4.62 13.75 -26.49
N ALA A 75 5.85 13.28 -26.42
CA ALA A 75 7.04 14.13 -26.40
C ALA A 75 7.06 15.20 -27.49
N ASP A 76 6.73 14.82 -28.71
CA ASP A 76 6.75 15.75 -29.86
C ASP A 76 5.62 16.76 -29.81
N THR A 77 4.49 16.41 -29.22
CA THR A 77 3.35 17.30 -29.03
C THR A 77 3.65 18.36 -27.97
N LEU A 78 4.24 17.94 -26.84
CA LEU A 78 4.63 18.84 -25.75
C LEU A 78 5.72 19.83 -26.15
N LYS A 79 6.66 19.44 -27.02
CA LYS A 79 7.66 20.36 -27.60
C LYS A 79 7.04 21.56 -28.32
N ARG A 80 5.85 21.38 -28.92
CA ARG A 80 5.17 22.40 -29.76
C ARG A 80 4.26 23.33 -28.98
N THR A 81 3.90 22.98 -27.72
CA THR A 81 2.82 23.67 -27.00
C THR A 81 3.26 24.88 -26.21
N HIS A 82 4.48 25.06 -25.81
CA HIS A 82 4.94 26.09 -24.87
C HIS A 82 4.10 26.28 -23.60
N THR A 83 3.12 25.39 -23.36
CA THR A 83 2.26 25.39 -22.16
C THR A 83 3.09 24.98 -20.95
N PRO A 84 3.04 25.73 -19.85
CA PRO A 84 3.70 25.30 -18.57
C PRO A 84 3.36 23.87 -18.24
N THR A 85 4.39 23.04 -18.04
CA THR A 85 4.22 21.60 -17.82
C THR A 85 5.09 21.13 -16.67
N VAL A 86 4.51 20.32 -15.79
CA VAL A 86 5.19 19.63 -14.68
C VAL A 86 4.99 18.13 -14.83
N LEU A 87 6.06 17.36 -14.68
CA LEU A 87 6.02 15.91 -14.74
C LEU A 87 5.93 15.31 -13.34
N ILE A 88 5.22 14.19 -13.23
CA ILE A 88 5.17 13.37 -12.03
C ILE A 88 5.84 12.03 -12.34
N ASP A 89 6.90 11.68 -11.59
CA ASP A 89 7.67 10.44 -11.72
C ASP A 89 8.01 10.08 -13.17
N PRO A 90 8.62 11.01 -13.95
CA PRO A 90 9.07 10.66 -15.27
C PRO A 90 10.10 9.53 -15.22
N LEU A 91 10.14 8.71 -16.27
CA LEU A 91 11.18 7.69 -16.43
C LEU A 91 12.56 8.37 -16.55
N ASP A 92 13.61 7.67 -16.13
CA ASP A 92 14.98 8.18 -16.16
C ASP A 92 15.40 8.69 -17.53
N ASP A 93 14.99 8.00 -18.61
CA ASP A 93 15.28 8.43 -19.97
C ASP A 93 14.67 9.81 -20.32
N ALA A 94 13.55 10.15 -19.72
CA ALA A 94 12.96 11.47 -19.87
C ALA A 94 13.82 12.60 -19.27
N LEU A 95 14.63 12.27 -18.28
CA LEU A 95 15.48 13.22 -17.57
C LEU A 95 16.88 13.38 -18.18
N LYS A 96 17.30 12.48 -19.08
CA LYS A 96 18.61 12.50 -19.73
C LYS A 96 18.81 13.78 -20.57
N PRO A 97 20.03 14.31 -20.63
CA PRO A 97 20.37 15.40 -21.55
C PRO A 97 19.95 15.04 -23.00
N GLY A 98 19.32 16.00 -23.68
CA GLY A 98 18.81 15.77 -25.05
C GLY A 98 17.36 15.26 -25.11
N SER A 99 16.81 14.72 -24.03
CA SER A 99 15.37 14.42 -23.96
C SER A 99 14.53 15.70 -24.05
N PRO A 100 13.38 15.67 -24.74
CA PRO A 100 12.45 16.81 -24.79
C PRO A 100 11.93 17.22 -23.41
N PHE A 101 11.92 16.30 -22.47
CA PHE A 101 11.44 16.49 -21.10
C PHE A 101 12.54 16.96 -20.15
N SER A 102 13.81 16.91 -20.55
CA SER A 102 14.95 17.20 -19.68
C SER A 102 14.96 18.64 -19.12
N ARG A 103 14.15 19.55 -19.67
CA ARG A 103 14.02 20.94 -19.22
C ARG A 103 12.79 21.20 -18.36
N LEU A 104 11.89 20.22 -18.22
CA LEU A 104 10.67 20.36 -17.44
C LEU A 104 10.94 20.18 -15.96
N SER A 105 10.18 20.89 -15.14
CA SER A 105 10.13 20.64 -13.68
C SER A 105 9.42 19.32 -13.40
N CYS A 106 9.81 18.63 -12.35
CA CYS A 106 9.20 17.35 -12.01
C CYS A 106 9.24 17.06 -10.50
N THR A 107 8.34 16.19 -10.08
CA THR A 107 8.44 15.46 -8.82
C THR A 107 9.02 14.06 -9.06
N LEU A 108 9.82 13.55 -8.14
CA LEU A 108 10.47 12.24 -8.22
C LEU A 108 10.31 11.47 -6.92
N ASP A 109 10.02 10.18 -7.04
CA ASP A 109 10.11 9.23 -5.93
C ASP A 109 11.55 9.14 -5.39
N ASP A 110 11.71 9.21 -4.07
CA ASP A 110 12.95 8.82 -3.41
C ASP A 110 12.95 7.31 -3.14
N SER A 111 13.12 6.54 -4.21
CA SER A 111 13.13 5.08 -4.17
C SER A 111 14.20 4.52 -3.22
N GLU A 112 15.33 5.22 -3.06
CA GLU A 112 16.36 4.80 -2.10
C GLU A 112 15.89 4.93 -0.66
N SER A 113 15.11 5.97 -0.33
CA SER A 113 14.54 6.12 1.01
C SER A 113 13.57 4.99 1.35
N VAL A 114 12.84 4.49 0.35
CA VAL A 114 11.93 3.33 0.50
C VAL A 114 12.72 2.06 0.85
N GLY A 115 13.79 1.77 0.10
CA GLY A 115 14.67 0.63 0.40
C GLY A 115 15.28 0.71 1.80
N ARG A 116 15.80 1.89 2.19
CA ARG A 116 16.33 2.11 3.55
C ARG A 116 15.27 1.94 4.63
N ALA A 117 14.06 2.43 4.41
CA ALA A 117 12.96 2.27 5.38
C ALA A 117 12.60 0.80 5.60
N GLY A 118 12.52 0.00 4.52
CA GLY A 118 12.27 -1.44 4.60
C GLY A 118 13.38 -2.19 5.35
N ALA A 119 14.65 -1.88 5.06
CA ALA A 119 15.79 -2.48 5.75
C ALA A 119 15.77 -2.17 7.25
N ASN A 120 15.63 -0.89 7.62
CA ASN A 120 15.54 -0.48 9.02
C ASN A 120 14.36 -1.13 9.76
N TYR A 121 13.20 -1.25 9.09
CA TYR A 121 12.02 -1.87 9.65
C TYR A 121 12.27 -3.31 10.07
N PHE A 122 12.93 -4.10 9.23
CA PHE A 122 13.23 -5.50 9.53
C PHE A 122 14.43 -5.68 10.48
N LEU A 123 15.48 -4.87 10.35
CA LEU A 123 16.62 -4.88 11.26
C LEU A 123 16.20 -4.59 12.70
N GLN A 124 15.32 -3.61 12.93
CA GLN A 124 14.79 -3.28 14.25
C GLN A 124 13.94 -4.42 14.84
N ARG A 125 13.40 -5.31 14.01
CA ARG A 125 12.65 -6.51 14.42
C ARG A 125 13.51 -7.74 14.61
N GLY A 126 14.84 -7.62 14.43
CA GLY A 126 15.81 -8.67 14.71
C GLY A 126 15.90 -9.75 13.64
N TYR A 127 15.39 -9.53 12.43
CA TYR A 127 15.60 -10.46 11.32
C TYR A 127 17.07 -10.54 10.94
N LYS A 128 17.51 -11.72 10.49
CA LYS A 128 18.90 -12.02 10.11
C LYS A 128 19.05 -12.45 8.65
N HIS A 129 17.96 -12.82 8.02
CA HIS A 129 17.92 -13.19 6.60
C HIS A 129 17.00 -12.24 5.86
N PHE A 130 17.45 -11.73 4.74
CA PHE A 130 16.79 -10.67 4.00
C PHE A 130 16.73 -10.99 2.53
N ALA A 131 15.62 -10.63 1.92
CA ALA A 131 15.47 -10.74 0.48
C ALA A 131 14.65 -9.58 -0.09
N TYR A 132 14.83 -9.33 -1.36
CA TYR A 132 14.06 -8.37 -2.12
C TYR A 132 13.43 -9.01 -3.35
N VAL A 133 12.15 -8.76 -3.58
CA VAL A 133 11.41 -9.19 -4.75
C VAL A 133 11.05 -7.97 -5.58
N GLY A 134 11.74 -7.81 -6.71
CA GLY A 134 11.63 -6.68 -7.62
C GLY A 134 10.33 -6.67 -8.42
N ASP A 135 10.10 -5.57 -9.14
CA ASP A 135 9.07 -5.46 -10.16
C ASP A 135 9.40 -6.35 -11.36
N SER A 136 8.40 -7.05 -11.91
CA SER A 136 8.58 -7.99 -13.03
C SER A 136 9.16 -7.34 -14.29
N LEU A 137 8.89 -6.05 -14.51
CA LEU A 137 9.43 -5.28 -15.62
C LEU A 137 10.81 -4.68 -15.34
N ASN A 138 11.39 -4.96 -14.19
CA ASN A 138 12.72 -4.49 -13.77
C ASN A 138 12.90 -2.97 -13.95
N ARG A 139 11.86 -2.19 -13.64
CA ARG A 139 11.90 -0.74 -13.75
C ARG A 139 12.90 -0.12 -12.78
N ASN A 140 13.57 0.96 -13.19
CA ASN A 140 14.67 1.58 -12.43
C ASN A 140 14.31 1.92 -10.99
N TRP A 141 13.09 2.42 -10.71
CA TRP A 141 12.66 2.71 -9.36
C TRP A 141 12.65 1.46 -8.45
N SER A 142 12.31 0.29 -9.02
CA SER A 142 12.37 -0.99 -8.29
C SER A 142 13.82 -1.41 -8.05
N VAL A 143 14.68 -1.26 -9.06
CA VAL A 143 16.12 -1.54 -8.91
C VAL A 143 16.71 -0.67 -7.79
N TYR A 144 16.45 0.64 -7.78
CA TYR A 144 16.96 1.55 -6.73
C TYR A 144 16.46 1.19 -5.33
N ARG A 145 15.20 0.73 -5.20
CA ARG A 145 14.67 0.22 -3.91
C ARG A 145 15.46 -1.00 -3.43
N GLY A 146 15.62 -1.99 -4.33
CA GLY A 146 16.31 -3.24 -4.03
C GLY A 146 17.79 -3.03 -3.70
N GLU A 147 18.50 -2.22 -4.47
CA GLU A 147 19.90 -1.89 -4.24
C GLU A 147 20.11 -1.14 -2.91
N SER A 148 19.24 -0.19 -2.61
CA SER A 148 19.30 0.55 -1.35
C SER A 148 18.95 -0.33 -0.14
N PHE A 149 17.97 -1.21 -0.25
CA PHE A 149 17.64 -2.20 0.76
C PHE A 149 18.82 -3.13 1.01
N LYS A 150 19.38 -3.74 -0.04
CA LYS A 150 20.52 -4.64 0.04
C LYS A 150 21.74 -3.94 0.62
N ARG A 151 22.06 -2.73 0.16
CA ARG A 151 23.22 -1.97 0.64
C ARG A 151 23.16 -1.79 2.16
N LEU A 152 22.04 -1.31 2.70
CA LEU A 152 21.91 -1.08 4.13
C LEU A 152 21.96 -2.38 4.94
N VAL A 153 21.36 -3.45 4.46
CA VAL A 153 21.43 -4.77 5.10
C VAL A 153 22.87 -5.26 5.14
N CYS A 154 23.61 -5.17 4.02
CA CYS A 154 25.01 -5.59 3.95
C CYS A 154 25.94 -4.73 4.83
N GLU A 155 25.68 -3.42 4.95
CA GLU A 155 26.41 -2.52 5.86
C GLU A 155 26.27 -2.93 7.35
N THR A 156 25.19 -3.62 7.69
CA THR A 156 24.98 -4.16 9.06
C THR A 156 25.52 -5.58 9.26
N GLY A 157 26.21 -6.13 8.25
CA GLY A 157 26.88 -7.44 8.34
C GLY A 157 26.00 -8.64 7.97
N PHE A 158 24.83 -8.42 7.34
CA PHE A 158 23.96 -9.49 6.87
C PHE A 158 23.97 -9.59 5.34
N ASP A 159 23.61 -10.78 4.83
CA ASP A 159 23.40 -10.99 3.41
C ASP A 159 21.97 -10.68 2.99
N CYS A 160 21.81 -10.25 1.73
CA CYS A 160 20.50 -9.99 1.13
C CYS A 160 20.39 -10.66 -0.25
N CYS A 161 19.43 -11.54 -0.41
CA CYS A 161 19.11 -12.21 -1.66
C CYS A 161 18.17 -11.33 -2.51
N LEU A 162 18.52 -11.13 -3.79
CA LEU A 162 17.62 -10.48 -4.75
C LEU A 162 16.95 -11.56 -5.60
N TYR A 163 15.61 -11.49 -5.73
CA TYR A 163 14.90 -12.34 -6.67
C TYR A 163 15.36 -11.98 -8.09
N PRO A 164 15.75 -12.94 -8.93
CA PRO A 164 16.22 -12.67 -10.29
C PRO A 164 15.16 -11.92 -11.11
N ALA A 165 15.58 -11.05 -12.00
CA ALA A 165 14.68 -10.45 -12.97
C ALA A 165 14.02 -11.54 -13.82
N VAL A 166 12.71 -11.47 -13.93
CA VAL A 166 11.93 -12.41 -14.78
C VAL A 166 11.99 -11.92 -16.22
N ASP A 167 12.09 -12.85 -17.15
CA ASP A 167 12.08 -12.50 -18.58
C ASP A 167 10.72 -11.86 -18.95
N SER A 168 10.74 -10.83 -19.80
CA SER A 168 9.54 -10.08 -20.19
C SER A 168 8.44 -10.93 -20.82
N ASP A 169 8.82 -12.08 -21.37
CA ASP A 169 7.91 -13.03 -22.01
C ASP A 169 7.38 -14.12 -21.08
N THR A 170 7.81 -14.11 -19.80
CA THR A 170 7.34 -15.05 -18.78
C THR A 170 5.90 -14.75 -18.42
N ASP A 171 5.01 -15.75 -18.57
CA ASP A 171 3.66 -15.66 -18.07
C ASP A 171 3.62 -15.68 -16.52
N TRP A 172 2.52 -15.26 -15.95
CA TRP A 172 2.36 -15.14 -14.50
C TRP A 172 2.45 -16.49 -13.77
N GLU A 173 1.94 -17.60 -14.36
CA GLU A 173 1.99 -18.94 -13.76
C GLU A 173 3.43 -19.45 -13.63
N ASN A 174 4.26 -19.16 -14.62
CA ASN A 174 5.66 -19.54 -14.63
C ASN A 174 6.49 -18.68 -13.66
N ASP A 175 6.16 -17.38 -13.51
CA ASP A 175 6.76 -16.51 -12.49
C ASP A 175 6.42 -17.02 -11.09
N ASP A 176 5.18 -17.40 -10.80
CA ASP A 176 4.75 -17.95 -9.52
C ASP A 176 5.52 -19.23 -9.16
N LYS A 177 5.69 -20.12 -10.11
CA LYS A 177 6.48 -21.35 -9.93
C LYS A 177 7.95 -21.04 -9.61
N GLN A 178 8.59 -20.16 -10.39
CA GLN A 178 9.98 -19.76 -10.17
C GLN A 178 10.14 -19.08 -8.81
N LEU A 179 9.22 -18.19 -8.45
CA LEU A 179 9.18 -17.53 -7.16
C LEU A 179 9.03 -18.53 -6.02
N GLY A 180 8.15 -19.53 -6.18
CA GLY A 180 7.95 -20.59 -5.19
C GLY A 180 9.20 -21.45 -4.96
N ASP A 181 9.89 -21.85 -6.01
CA ASP A 181 11.11 -22.63 -5.90
C ASP A 181 12.25 -21.81 -5.26
N TRP A 182 12.36 -20.52 -5.62
CA TRP A 182 13.31 -19.62 -5.00
C TRP A 182 13.00 -19.40 -3.51
N LEU A 183 11.73 -19.16 -3.14
CA LEU A 183 11.32 -19.01 -1.75
C LEU A 183 11.64 -20.24 -0.89
N LYS A 184 11.47 -21.47 -1.43
CA LYS A 184 11.82 -22.70 -0.70
C LYS A 184 13.31 -22.81 -0.39
N ALA A 185 14.16 -22.32 -1.29
CA ALA A 185 15.62 -22.39 -1.17
C ALA A 185 16.22 -21.40 -0.16
N LEU A 186 15.48 -20.33 0.19
CA LEU A 186 15.98 -19.31 1.10
C LEU A 186 16.02 -19.79 2.56
N PRO A 187 16.95 -19.28 3.39
CA PRO A 187 16.96 -19.56 4.83
C PRO A 187 15.71 -18.98 5.52
N LYS A 188 15.29 -19.60 6.62
CA LYS A 188 14.09 -19.20 7.38
C LYS A 188 14.46 -18.96 8.88
N PRO A 189 13.78 -18.03 9.56
CA PRO A 189 12.81 -17.06 9.03
C PRO A 189 13.51 -15.97 8.18
N ILE A 190 12.83 -15.52 7.12
CA ILE A 190 13.36 -14.49 6.22
C ILE A 190 12.43 -13.29 6.12
N ALA A 191 13.01 -12.10 6.00
CA ALA A 191 12.30 -10.84 5.78
C ALA A 191 12.39 -10.42 4.31
N ILE A 192 11.25 -10.26 3.66
CA ILE A 192 11.14 -9.89 2.24
C ILE A 192 10.55 -8.50 2.10
N LEU A 193 11.31 -7.60 1.47
CA LEU A 193 10.75 -6.36 0.91
C LEU A 193 10.36 -6.62 -0.55
N ALA A 194 9.09 -6.42 -0.87
CA ALA A 194 8.63 -6.44 -2.26
C ALA A 194 8.55 -5.02 -2.84
N ALA A 195 8.79 -4.90 -4.13
CA ALA A 195 8.86 -3.60 -4.82
C ALA A 195 7.59 -2.76 -4.69
N MET A 196 6.42 -3.42 -4.61
CA MET A 196 5.09 -2.84 -4.50
C MET A 196 4.11 -3.84 -3.86
N ASP A 197 2.93 -3.36 -3.47
CA ASP A 197 1.94 -4.19 -2.77
C ASP A 197 1.42 -5.36 -3.61
N SER A 198 1.24 -5.18 -4.92
CA SER A 198 0.82 -6.29 -5.79
C SER A 198 1.87 -7.40 -5.84
N ARG A 199 3.16 -7.04 -5.83
CA ARG A 199 4.25 -8.00 -5.78
C ARG A 199 4.35 -8.67 -4.40
N ALA A 200 4.08 -7.92 -3.32
CA ALA A 200 4.02 -8.46 -1.97
C ALA A 200 2.84 -9.43 -1.79
N HIS A 201 1.69 -9.10 -2.36
CA HIS A 201 0.51 -9.96 -2.38
C HIS A 201 0.82 -11.30 -3.09
N GLN A 202 1.46 -11.26 -4.25
CA GLN A 202 1.91 -12.45 -4.98
C GLN A 202 2.84 -13.33 -4.13
N VAL A 203 3.81 -12.72 -3.42
CA VAL A 203 4.70 -13.48 -2.49
C VAL A 203 3.88 -14.19 -1.41
N ILE A 204 2.85 -13.54 -0.85
CA ILE A 204 1.97 -14.13 0.16
C ILE A 204 1.17 -15.31 -0.43
N GLU A 205 0.59 -15.16 -1.62
CA GLU A 205 -0.17 -16.21 -2.29
C GLU A 205 0.72 -17.43 -2.60
N VAL A 206 1.88 -17.21 -3.20
CA VAL A 206 2.85 -18.28 -3.47
C VAL A 206 3.31 -18.97 -2.19
N CYS A 207 3.57 -18.22 -1.09
CA CYS A 207 3.88 -18.83 0.20
C CYS A 207 2.76 -19.76 0.68
N SER A 208 1.50 -19.34 0.54
CA SER A 208 0.34 -20.15 0.92
C SER A 208 0.25 -21.45 0.11
N GLU A 209 0.46 -21.39 -1.20
CA GLU A 209 0.42 -22.55 -2.09
C GLU A 209 1.51 -23.57 -1.79
N ILE A 210 2.72 -23.11 -1.45
CA ILE A 210 3.85 -23.99 -1.16
C ILE A 210 3.98 -24.38 0.31
N GLY A 211 3.02 -23.93 1.17
CA GLY A 211 2.95 -24.30 2.58
C GLY A 211 3.93 -23.52 3.48
N LEU A 212 4.45 -22.38 3.07
CA LEU A 212 5.23 -21.46 3.90
C LEU A 212 4.31 -20.50 4.66
N ARG A 213 4.58 -20.34 5.95
CA ARG A 213 3.75 -19.49 6.82
C ARG A 213 4.25 -18.04 6.79
N VAL A 214 3.31 -17.12 6.57
CA VAL A 214 3.55 -15.68 6.68
C VAL A 214 2.91 -15.19 7.99
N PRO A 215 3.65 -14.54 8.91
CA PRO A 215 5.04 -14.10 8.82
C PRO A 215 6.10 -15.05 9.40
N GLN A 216 5.73 -16.25 9.87
CA GLN A 216 6.60 -17.11 10.69
C GLN A 216 7.83 -17.61 9.92
N ASP A 217 7.64 -18.05 8.69
CA ASP A 217 8.73 -18.53 7.83
C ASP A 217 9.20 -17.38 6.90
N VAL A 218 8.26 -16.57 6.42
CA VAL A 218 8.50 -15.45 5.50
C VAL A 218 7.73 -14.22 5.96
N ALA A 219 8.41 -13.19 6.45
CA ALA A 219 7.78 -11.90 6.70
C ALA A 219 7.78 -11.06 5.43
N VAL A 220 6.65 -10.47 5.07
CA VAL A 220 6.48 -9.74 3.80
C VAL A 220 6.08 -8.30 4.05
N LEU A 221 6.85 -7.35 3.50
CA LEU A 221 6.57 -5.92 3.52
C LEU A 221 6.40 -5.41 2.09
N GLY A 222 5.26 -4.80 1.81
CA GLY A 222 4.97 -4.15 0.54
C GLY A 222 5.33 -2.67 0.51
N VAL A 223 4.96 -2.01 -0.56
CA VAL A 223 5.11 -0.57 -0.77
C VAL A 223 3.88 -0.04 -1.49
N ASP A 224 3.43 1.15 -1.12
CA ASP A 224 2.33 1.99 -1.62
C ASP A 224 1.14 2.06 -0.67
N ASN A 225 0.94 1.09 0.19
CA ASN A 225 -0.22 0.95 1.06
C ASN A 225 -1.55 1.01 0.28
N ASP A 226 -1.63 0.23 -0.81
CA ASP A 226 -2.90 0.03 -1.50
C ASP A 226 -3.85 -0.74 -0.57
N GLU A 227 -4.84 -0.04 0.00
CA GLU A 227 -5.70 -0.60 1.04
C GLU A 227 -6.50 -1.80 0.56
N LEU A 228 -6.85 -1.84 -0.73
CA LEU A 228 -7.55 -2.98 -1.32
C LEU A 228 -6.69 -4.24 -1.26
N LEU A 229 -5.45 -4.15 -1.69
CA LEU A 229 -4.51 -5.28 -1.68
C LEU A 229 -4.07 -5.60 -0.25
N CYS A 230 -3.72 -4.58 0.53
CA CYS A 230 -3.22 -4.78 1.89
C CYS A 230 -4.25 -5.46 2.81
N ASN A 231 -5.51 -5.04 2.73
CA ASN A 231 -6.58 -5.61 3.56
C ASN A 231 -7.17 -6.90 2.96
N GLY A 232 -7.04 -7.10 1.64
CA GLY A 232 -7.49 -8.30 0.94
C GLY A 232 -6.53 -9.48 1.06
N SER A 233 -5.25 -9.23 1.36
CA SER A 233 -4.24 -10.30 1.56
C SER A 233 -4.51 -11.11 2.81
N ILE A 234 -4.13 -12.38 2.81
CA ILE A 234 -4.24 -13.29 3.95
C ILE A 234 -2.87 -13.97 4.18
N PRO A 235 -2.14 -13.57 5.25
CA PRO A 235 -2.44 -12.53 6.25
C PRO A 235 -2.44 -11.10 5.65
N THR A 236 -3.04 -10.13 6.37
CA THR A 236 -3.09 -8.73 5.93
C THR A 236 -1.69 -8.15 5.76
N LEU A 237 -1.48 -7.40 4.66
CA LEU A 237 -0.15 -6.98 4.21
C LEU A 237 0.30 -5.68 4.87
N SER A 238 1.44 -5.73 5.56
CA SER A 238 2.20 -4.55 6.00
C SER A 238 2.81 -3.84 4.80
N SER A 239 2.77 -2.52 4.77
CA SER A 239 3.25 -1.77 3.62
C SER A 239 3.88 -0.43 4.00
N ILE A 240 4.90 -0.03 3.26
CA ILE A 240 5.53 1.29 3.32
C ILE A 240 4.63 2.26 2.55
N ARG A 241 4.07 3.26 3.26
CA ARG A 241 3.30 4.33 2.64
C ARG A 241 4.23 5.45 2.20
N ARG A 242 4.25 5.73 0.90
CA ARG A 242 4.95 6.88 0.34
C ARG A 242 4.10 8.13 0.47
N ASP A 243 4.71 9.31 0.48
CA ASP A 243 4.00 10.59 0.56
C ASP A 243 3.53 11.05 -0.83
N THR A 244 2.74 10.20 -1.49
CA THR A 244 2.24 10.39 -2.85
C THR A 244 1.24 11.54 -2.95
N GLU A 245 0.52 11.87 -1.88
CA GLU A 245 -0.33 13.04 -1.82
C GLU A 245 0.49 14.33 -1.85
N ALA A 246 1.57 14.40 -1.05
CA ALA A 246 2.49 15.53 -1.10
C ALA A 246 3.14 15.69 -2.48
N CYS A 247 3.42 14.60 -3.18
CA CYS A 247 3.91 14.62 -4.56
C CYS A 247 2.96 15.38 -5.48
N GLY A 248 1.68 15.05 -5.47
CA GLY A 248 0.65 15.73 -6.28
C GLY A 248 0.52 17.20 -5.91
N PHE A 249 0.53 17.50 -4.62
CA PHE A 249 0.48 18.88 -4.12
C PHE A 249 1.69 19.71 -4.59
N MET A 250 2.90 19.17 -4.47
CA MET A 250 4.12 19.83 -4.95
C MET A 250 4.11 20.07 -6.47
N ALA A 251 3.62 19.09 -7.24
CA ALA A 251 3.49 19.24 -8.69
C ALA A 251 2.54 20.39 -9.06
N ALA A 252 1.39 20.49 -8.39
CA ALA A 252 0.44 21.57 -8.57
C ALA A 252 1.02 22.92 -8.16
N GLN A 253 1.74 23.00 -7.05
CA GLN A 253 2.42 24.21 -6.60
C GLN A 253 3.47 24.69 -7.60
N MET A 254 4.28 23.79 -8.14
CA MET A 254 5.26 24.13 -9.18
C MET A 254 4.57 24.65 -10.43
N LEU A 255 3.46 24.01 -10.85
CA LEU A 255 2.71 24.43 -12.03
C LEU A 255 2.11 25.82 -11.84
N ASP A 256 1.53 26.13 -10.69
CA ASP A 256 0.96 27.46 -10.39
C ASP A 256 2.01 28.57 -10.52
N ARG A 257 3.20 28.36 -9.95
CA ARG A 257 4.33 29.30 -10.05
C ARG A 257 4.78 29.51 -11.52
N LEU A 258 4.78 28.44 -12.33
CA LEU A 258 5.08 28.53 -13.76
C LEU A 258 4.00 29.29 -14.52
N MET A 259 2.70 29.04 -14.27
CA MET A 259 1.58 29.76 -14.91
C MET A 259 1.57 31.24 -14.53
N ARG A 260 1.88 31.58 -13.27
CA ARG A 260 2.02 32.96 -12.79
C ARG A 260 3.31 33.65 -13.28
N LYS A 261 4.19 32.93 -13.97
CA LYS A 261 5.50 33.42 -14.43
C LYS A 261 6.41 33.88 -13.27
N GLU A 262 6.24 33.32 -12.08
CA GLU A 262 7.08 33.62 -10.92
C GLU A 262 8.45 32.99 -11.04
N THR A 263 8.55 31.89 -11.76
CA THR A 263 9.81 31.19 -12.06
C THR A 263 9.82 30.69 -13.50
N ARG A 264 11.02 30.53 -14.03
CA ARG A 264 11.31 29.78 -15.28
C ARG A 264 12.40 28.74 -15.03
N LYS A 265 12.88 28.67 -13.80
CA LYS A 265 13.92 27.73 -13.43
C LYS A 265 13.31 26.33 -13.30
N ARG A 266 13.99 25.35 -13.87
CA ARG A 266 13.66 23.93 -13.65
C ARG A 266 13.82 23.58 -12.16
N GLU A 267 12.82 22.93 -11.60
CA GLU A 267 12.84 22.40 -10.23
C GLU A 267 12.61 20.91 -10.27
N ILE A 268 13.34 20.19 -9.43
CA ILE A 268 13.15 18.74 -9.19
C ILE A 268 12.91 18.58 -7.69
N LEU A 269 11.72 18.22 -7.31
CA LEU A 269 11.36 17.94 -5.91
C LEU A 269 11.22 16.45 -5.69
N ARG A 270 11.75 15.95 -4.59
CA ARG A 270 11.64 14.54 -4.22
C ARG A 270 10.65 14.36 -3.09
N TYR A 271 9.91 13.28 -3.15
CA TYR A 271 9.05 12.81 -2.08
C TYR A 271 9.45 11.40 -1.66
N GLY A 272 9.35 11.10 -0.38
CA GLY A 272 9.86 9.85 0.18
C GLY A 272 8.79 9.08 0.94
N VAL A 273 9.25 8.39 1.96
CA VAL A 273 8.40 7.60 2.86
C VAL A 273 7.68 8.52 3.83
N ARG A 274 6.36 8.31 3.99
CA ARG A 274 5.53 8.95 5.01
C ARG A 274 5.58 8.16 6.33
N ASP A 275 5.23 6.88 6.28
CA ASP A 275 5.26 5.93 7.40
C ASP A 275 5.22 4.47 6.91
N ILE A 276 5.17 3.53 7.86
CA ILE A 276 4.97 2.12 7.58
C ILE A 276 3.72 1.65 8.32
N VAL A 277 2.72 1.21 7.57
CA VAL A 277 1.51 0.61 8.13
C VAL A 277 1.76 -0.86 8.40
N THR A 278 1.95 -1.18 9.66
CA THR A 278 2.22 -2.55 10.11
C THR A 278 0.92 -3.34 10.23
N ARG A 279 0.88 -4.54 9.64
CA ARG A 279 -0.21 -5.52 9.69
C ARG A 279 0.35 -6.92 9.94
N ASP A 280 -0.45 -7.97 9.73
CA ASP A 280 -0.14 -9.35 10.11
C ASP A 280 1.07 -9.94 9.37
N SER A 281 1.35 -9.52 8.12
CA SER A 281 2.41 -10.12 7.28
C SER A 281 3.85 -9.89 7.79
N THR A 282 4.02 -8.97 8.76
CA THR A 282 5.33 -8.69 9.38
C THR A 282 5.29 -8.68 10.90
N GLN A 283 4.09 -8.76 11.47
CA GLN A 283 3.96 -9.02 12.90
C GLN A 283 3.91 -10.54 13.07
N PRO A 284 4.99 -11.18 13.55
CA PRO A 284 4.75 -12.43 14.22
C PRO A 284 3.78 -12.05 15.34
N GLU A 285 2.52 -12.45 15.28
CA GLU A 285 1.77 -12.66 16.50
C GLU A 285 2.76 -13.32 17.44
N ALA A 286 2.79 -12.94 18.72
CA ALA A 286 3.63 -13.60 19.70
C ALA A 286 3.50 -15.10 19.43
N VAL A 287 4.49 -15.66 18.70
CA VAL A 287 4.34 -17.00 18.11
C VAL A 287 4.36 -17.91 19.28
N SER A 288 3.16 -18.29 19.67
CA SER A 288 3.03 -19.45 20.49
C SER A 288 3.70 -20.58 19.71
N THR A 289 4.85 -21.03 20.17
CA THR A 289 5.46 -22.29 19.71
C THR A 289 4.54 -23.49 20.04
N ASP A 290 3.41 -23.23 20.69
CA ASP A 290 2.43 -24.22 21.05
C ASP A 290 1.44 -24.47 19.89
N PRO A 291 1.50 -25.65 19.24
CA PRO A 291 0.65 -25.96 18.09
C PRO A 291 -0.86 -25.91 18.40
N ILE A 292 -1.24 -26.14 19.68
CA ILE A 292 -2.63 -26.05 20.10
C ILE A 292 -3.12 -24.61 20.05
N VAL A 293 -2.29 -23.67 20.50
CA VAL A 293 -2.62 -22.24 20.51
C VAL A 293 -2.69 -21.69 19.08
N GLN A 294 -1.75 -22.08 18.20
CA GLN A 294 -1.77 -21.68 16.80
C GLN A 294 -3.05 -22.15 16.09
N LYS A 295 -3.37 -23.44 16.20
CA LYS A 295 -4.59 -24.00 15.61
C LYS A 295 -5.86 -23.36 16.17
N ALA A 296 -5.88 -23.03 17.49
CA ALA A 296 -7.00 -22.35 18.11
C ALA A 296 -7.22 -20.96 17.51
N ARG A 297 -6.18 -20.16 17.39
CA ARG A 297 -6.24 -18.80 16.83
C ARG A 297 -6.67 -18.82 15.37
N GLU A 298 -6.10 -19.71 14.58
CA GLU A 298 -6.48 -19.86 13.17
C GLU A 298 -7.95 -20.23 13.04
N PHE A 299 -8.44 -21.20 13.81
CA PHE A 299 -9.85 -21.60 13.82
C PHE A 299 -10.77 -20.45 14.24
N ILE A 300 -10.39 -19.66 15.27
CA ILE A 300 -11.15 -18.48 15.70
C ILE A 300 -11.19 -17.43 14.59
N ARG A 301 -10.06 -17.10 13.98
CA ARG A 301 -9.95 -16.09 12.92
C ARG A 301 -10.87 -16.40 11.74
N ILE A 302 -10.91 -17.66 11.32
CA ILE A 302 -11.76 -18.09 10.19
C ILE A 302 -13.24 -18.10 10.59
N ASN A 303 -13.58 -18.56 11.80
CA ASN A 303 -14.94 -18.94 12.16
C ASN A 303 -15.65 -18.00 13.15
N ALA A 304 -14.99 -16.97 13.70
CA ALA A 304 -15.60 -16.10 14.72
C ALA A 304 -16.92 -15.47 14.26
N GLY A 305 -17.05 -15.17 12.96
CA GLY A 305 -18.23 -14.54 12.38
C GLY A 305 -19.49 -15.43 12.29
N ILE A 306 -19.33 -16.74 12.43
CA ILE A 306 -20.47 -17.68 12.34
C ILE A 306 -21.00 -18.16 13.71
N GLY A 307 -20.62 -17.48 14.79
CA GLY A 307 -21.20 -17.72 16.10
C GLY A 307 -20.55 -18.86 16.88
N ILE A 308 -19.29 -19.27 16.58
CA ILE A 308 -18.60 -20.34 17.32
C ILE A 308 -18.44 -20.02 18.81
N GLY A 309 -18.34 -21.08 19.63
CA GLY A 309 -17.98 -20.99 21.03
C GLY A 309 -16.74 -21.81 21.37
N VAL A 310 -16.30 -21.76 22.63
CA VAL A 310 -15.17 -22.54 23.12
C VAL A 310 -15.32 -24.06 22.87
N PRO A 311 -16.53 -24.67 22.94
CA PRO A 311 -16.69 -26.09 22.61
C PRO A 311 -16.32 -26.44 21.17
N ASP A 312 -16.55 -25.55 20.22
CA ASP A 312 -16.24 -25.79 18.81
C ASP A 312 -14.73 -25.79 18.58
N ILE A 313 -14.01 -24.87 19.25
CA ILE A 313 -12.55 -24.82 19.24
C ILE A 313 -11.96 -26.10 19.82
N VAL A 314 -12.45 -26.52 20.99
CA VAL A 314 -11.98 -27.74 21.68
C VAL A 314 -12.18 -28.98 20.80
N ARG A 315 -13.33 -29.08 20.13
CA ARG A 315 -13.64 -30.16 19.17
C ARG A 315 -12.66 -30.13 17.98
N HIS A 316 -12.41 -28.96 17.43
CA HIS A 316 -11.46 -28.78 16.30
C HIS A 316 -10.04 -29.18 16.69
N LEU A 317 -9.60 -28.81 17.89
CA LEU A 317 -8.26 -29.12 18.41
C LEU A 317 -8.07 -30.57 18.76
N ASN A 318 -9.15 -31.33 18.95
CA ASN A 318 -9.15 -32.73 19.42
C ASN A 318 -8.35 -32.93 20.70
N VAL A 319 -8.51 -32.01 21.67
CA VAL A 319 -7.89 -32.08 23.01
C VAL A 319 -8.92 -31.81 24.11
N SER A 320 -8.57 -32.06 25.36
CA SER A 320 -9.47 -31.71 26.47
C SER A 320 -9.60 -30.16 26.59
N ARG A 321 -10.78 -29.71 27.00
CA ARG A 321 -11.04 -28.28 27.27
C ARG A 321 -10.01 -27.68 28.25
N ARG A 322 -9.69 -28.44 29.30
CA ARG A 322 -8.70 -28.00 30.29
C ARG A 322 -7.32 -27.79 29.68
N LEU A 323 -6.89 -28.68 28.81
CA LEU A 323 -5.60 -28.55 28.14
C LEU A 323 -5.59 -27.34 27.17
N ALA A 324 -6.63 -27.18 26.38
CA ALA A 324 -6.76 -26.04 25.44
C ALA A 324 -6.73 -24.70 26.19
N GLU A 325 -7.55 -24.53 27.24
CA GLU A 325 -7.60 -23.30 28.04
C GLU A 325 -6.29 -23.03 28.79
N MET A 326 -5.68 -24.07 29.38
CA MET A 326 -4.41 -23.93 30.11
C MET A 326 -3.29 -23.44 29.14
N ARG A 327 -3.13 -24.10 28.00
CA ARG A 327 -2.12 -23.77 27.01
C ARG A 327 -2.36 -22.39 26.42
N PHE A 328 -3.62 -22.11 26.05
CA PHE A 328 -3.97 -20.81 25.46
C PHE A 328 -3.73 -19.67 26.46
N ARG A 329 -4.14 -19.82 27.72
CA ARG A 329 -3.93 -18.79 28.75
C ARG A 329 -2.45 -18.61 29.12
N SER A 330 -1.68 -19.72 29.17
CA SER A 330 -0.23 -19.66 29.45
C SER A 330 0.54 -18.85 28.41
N VAL A 331 0.10 -18.89 27.17
CA VAL A 331 0.77 -18.26 26.04
C VAL A 331 0.20 -16.88 25.73
N CYS A 332 -1.13 -16.75 25.68
CA CYS A 332 -1.80 -15.52 25.26
C CYS A 332 -2.15 -14.58 26.43
N GLY A 333 -2.06 -15.05 27.68
CA GLY A 333 -2.39 -14.28 28.87
C GLY A 333 -3.89 -14.12 29.14
N HIS A 334 -4.77 -14.59 28.24
CA HIS A 334 -6.23 -14.48 28.32
C HIS A 334 -6.91 -15.78 27.87
N SER A 335 -8.24 -15.88 28.01
CA SER A 335 -8.97 -17.11 27.70
C SER A 335 -9.33 -17.22 26.21
N LEU A 336 -9.67 -18.45 25.77
CA LEU A 336 -10.23 -18.69 24.42
C LEU A 336 -11.51 -17.89 24.16
N LEU A 337 -12.33 -17.67 25.20
CA LEU A 337 -13.54 -16.85 25.07
C LEU A 337 -13.21 -15.37 24.85
N ASP A 338 -12.18 -14.86 25.53
CA ASP A 338 -11.74 -13.47 25.34
C ASP A 338 -11.21 -13.26 23.93
N GLU A 339 -10.45 -14.22 23.37
CA GLU A 339 -9.97 -14.17 21.98
C GLU A 339 -11.11 -14.14 20.96
N ILE A 340 -12.13 -15.01 21.13
CA ILE A 340 -13.34 -14.98 20.28
C ILE A 340 -14.00 -13.61 20.35
N GLN A 341 -14.18 -13.06 21.55
CA GLN A 341 -14.83 -11.76 21.73
C GLN A 341 -14.02 -10.62 21.12
N GLN A 342 -12.72 -10.65 21.28
CA GLN A 342 -11.83 -9.64 20.70
C GLN A 342 -11.89 -9.67 19.17
N THR A 343 -11.73 -10.85 18.56
CA THR A 343 -11.79 -11.03 17.10
C THR A 343 -13.14 -10.56 16.53
N ARG A 344 -14.25 -10.85 17.22
CA ARG A 344 -15.58 -10.37 16.82
C ARG A 344 -15.71 -8.85 16.93
N LEU A 345 -15.18 -8.25 18.00
CA LEU A 345 -15.24 -6.80 18.17
C LEU A 345 -14.40 -6.05 17.14
N GLU A 346 -13.23 -6.55 16.79
CA GLU A 346 -12.39 -6.00 15.72
C GLU A 346 -13.12 -6.02 14.38
N ARG A 347 -13.85 -7.11 14.10
CA ARG A 347 -14.71 -7.20 12.91
C ARG A 347 -15.88 -6.22 12.94
N VAL A 348 -16.53 -6.03 14.10
CA VAL A 348 -17.58 -5.01 14.29
C VAL A 348 -17.04 -3.61 14.04
N GLU A 349 -15.88 -3.30 14.62
CA GLU A 349 -15.22 -2.00 14.44
C GLU A 349 -14.94 -1.72 12.96
N ARG A 350 -14.38 -2.70 12.24
CA ARG A 350 -14.12 -2.61 10.80
C ARG A 350 -15.40 -2.34 10.01
N LEU A 351 -16.45 -3.13 10.23
CA LEU A 351 -17.73 -2.94 9.52
C LEU A 351 -18.39 -1.60 9.83
N LEU A 352 -18.21 -1.06 11.04
CA LEU A 352 -18.70 0.28 11.39
C LEU A 352 -17.95 1.40 10.67
N LYS A 353 -16.66 1.22 10.38
CA LYS A 353 -15.81 2.18 9.67
C LYS A 353 -15.98 2.11 8.15
N GLU A 354 -16.12 0.91 7.62
CA GLU A 354 -16.02 0.66 6.18
C GLU A 354 -17.38 0.53 5.50
N THR A 355 -18.51 0.44 6.26
CA THR A 355 -19.83 0.18 5.70
C THR A 355 -20.95 0.95 6.40
N ASP A 356 -22.05 1.20 5.66
CA ASP A 356 -23.29 1.73 6.20
C ASP A 356 -24.29 0.64 6.62
N LEU A 357 -23.84 -0.59 6.82
CA LEU A 357 -24.72 -1.70 7.20
C LEU A 357 -25.51 -1.39 8.48
N PRO A 358 -26.79 -1.81 8.55
CA PRO A 358 -27.58 -1.74 9.76
C PRO A 358 -26.88 -2.47 10.93
N LEU A 359 -27.01 -1.92 12.16
CA LEU A 359 -26.37 -2.53 13.33
C LEU A 359 -26.82 -3.97 13.59
N THR A 360 -28.06 -4.31 13.24
CA THR A 360 -28.59 -5.68 13.30
C THR A 360 -27.85 -6.63 12.36
N GLU A 361 -27.53 -6.16 11.16
CA GLU A 361 -26.80 -6.95 10.18
C GLU A 361 -25.32 -7.14 10.60
N ILE A 362 -24.68 -6.09 11.13
CA ILE A 362 -23.33 -6.18 11.71
C ILE A 362 -23.31 -7.21 12.85
N CYS A 363 -24.34 -7.19 13.72
CA CYS A 363 -24.48 -8.15 14.80
C CYS A 363 -24.44 -9.59 14.27
N THR A 364 -25.26 -9.91 13.29
CA THR A 364 -25.35 -11.24 12.67
C THR A 364 -24.04 -11.63 11.98
N ARG A 365 -23.46 -10.75 11.18
CA ARG A 365 -22.20 -11.02 10.44
C ARG A 365 -20.97 -11.19 11.34
N CYS A 366 -21.06 -10.70 12.57
CA CYS A 366 -19.99 -10.83 13.55
C CYS A 366 -20.22 -11.96 14.56
N GLY A 367 -21.24 -12.82 14.35
CA GLY A 367 -21.50 -14.00 15.16
C GLY A 367 -22.05 -13.70 16.55
N TYR A 368 -22.79 -12.58 16.72
CA TYR A 368 -23.52 -12.28 17.94
C TYR A 368 -24.99 -12.70 17.79
N GLU A 369 -25.52 -13.37 18.81
CA GLU A 369 -26.91 -13.82 18.82
C GLU A 369 -27.90 -12.65 19.00
N THR A 370 -27.51 -11.64 19.79
CA THR A 370 -28.36 -10.48 20.08
C THR A 370 -27.60 -9.16 20.00
N ASP A 371 -28.28 -8.13 19.47
CA ASP A 371 -27.74 -6.77 19.38
C ASP A 371 -27.55 -6.13 20.77
N VAL A 372 -28.35 -6.53 21.76
CA VAL A 372 -28.24 -6.05 23.14
C VAL A 372 -26.90 -6.48 23.75
N HIS A 373 -26.50 -7.73 23.53
CA HIS A 373 -25.21 -8.24 24.02
C HIS A 373 -24.05 -7.52 23.35
N LEU A 374 -24.09 -7.36 22.03
CA LEU A 374 -23.06 -6.63 21.29
C LEU A 374 -22.94 -5.18 21.77
N ARG A 375 -24.06 -4.45 21.92
CA ARG A 375 -24.07 -3.06 22.40
C ARG A 375 -23.38 -2.90 23.76
N ARG A 376 -23.65 -3.81 24.68
CA ARG A 376 -23.06 -3.79 26.02
C ARG A 376 -21.54 -4.01 25.98
N ILE A 377 -21.08 -5.00 25.20
CA ILE A 377 -19.64 -5.30 25.07
C ILE A 377 -18.92 -4.17 24.33
N PHE A 378 -19.50 -3.65 23.25
CA PHE A 378 -18.92 -2.57 22.47
C PHE A 378 -18.76 -1.30 23.31
N LYS A 379 -19.82 -0.88 24.02
CA LYS A 379 -19.76 0.31 24.90
C LYS A 379 -18.72 0.14 26.02
N ARG A 380 -18.59 -1.06 26.57
CA ARG A 380 -17.56 -1.34 27.60
C ARG A 380 -16.14 -1.24 27.03
N ARG A 381 -15.91 -1.62 25.78
CA ARG A 381 -14.60 -1.63 25.13
C ARG A 381 -14.19 -0.25 24.59
N PHE A 382 -15.12 0.45 23.96
CA PHE A 382 -14.84 1.70 23.23
C PHE A 382 -15.35 2.97 23.96
N GLY A 383 -16.03 2.85 25.08
CA GLY A 383 -16.54 3.97 25.87
C GLY A 383 -17.76 4.68 25.28
N CYS A 384 -18.14 4.40 24.05
CA CYS A 384 -19.26 5.03 23.34
C CYS A 384 -20.15 3.99 22.67
N SER A 385 -21.33 4.42 22.19
CA SER A 385 -22.23 3.54 21.42
C SER A 385 -21.72 3.35 19.99
N MET A 386 -22.09 2.24 19.34
CA MET A 386 -21.75 1.98 17.92
C MET A 386 -22.25 3.08 16.98
N ARG A 387 -23.37 3.73 17.29
CA ARG A 387 -23.89 4.87 16.51
C ARG A 387 -23.00 6.11 16.65
N GLU A 388 -22.56 6.42 17.86
CA GLU A 388 -21.64 7.53 18.12
C GLU A 388 -20.29 7.24 17.48
N TYR A 389 -19.79 6.02 17.60
CA TYR A 389 -18.53 5.58 16.99
C TYR A 389 -18.54 5.79 15.48
N ARG A 390 -19.59 5.32 14.78
CA ARG A 390 -19.74 5.50 13.31
C ARG A 390 -19.80 6.99 12.93
N LYS A 391 -20.49 7.84 13.69
CA LYS A 391 -20.57 9.28 13.39
C LYS A 391 -19.22 9.99 13.50
N VAL A 392 -18.35 9.56 14.39
CA VAL A 392 -17.02 10.15 14.56
C VAL A 392 -16.07 9.72 13.43
N GLN A 393 -16.20 8.51 12.93
CA GLN A 393 -15.33 7.99 11.87
C GLN A 393 -15.75 8.46 10.45
N ASN A 394 -17.02 8.82 10.25
CA ASN A 394 -17.55 9.34 8.96
C ASN A 394 -17.50 10.88 8.86
N ARG A 395 -16.76 11.55 9.76
CA ARG A 395 -16.40 12.98 9.68
C ARG A 395 -14.98 13.14 9.18
#